data_79967d70abcee1867da24be04e3c78a5
#
_entry.id   79967d70abcee1867da24be04e3c78a5
#
_cell.length_a   1.000
_cell.length_b   1.000
_cell.length_c   1.000
_cell.angle_alpha   90.00
_cell.angle_beta   90.00
_cell.angle_gamma   90.00
#
_symmetry.space_group_name_H-M   'P 1'
#
loop_
_entity.id
_entity.type
_entity.pdbx_description
1 polymer ?
#
loop_
_entity_poly.entity_id
_entity_poly.type
_entity_poly.pdbx_seq_one_letter_code
_entity_poly.pdbx_strand_id
1 'polypeptide(L)'
;TSAKTVIDVSGQLKGGTAQLLAKVKNKVSGDIFASSSVGKGGNIDITAEKTEIEKAEISATGPQMGGKVRVGGDYLGGNLTNLDNKIKTGFVSRFGDQPPIDNSKQTIVKADTNIDVSSDLGKGGTAVIWSDEMTDFNGTINAKGADIKQTALKTNNTSHIDSNNDPPNKSIWTKEPLISSIVDPPPPRSYDKGGGFVEISSKNHLKRANIEGVSLNSGTLLLDPRNIYVRDSSVGGTTLTSDLTNVDQYADGGTTSY
;
A
#
# COMPACT_ATOMS: atom_id res chain seq x y z
N THR A 1 -32.65 -6.71 8.00
CA THR A 1 -31.21 -6.57 7.84
C THR A 1 -30.74 -5.51 8.84
N SER A 2 -29.93 -5.89 9.81
CA SER A 2 -29.30 -4.94 10.74
C SER A 2 -28.39 -4.00 9.95
N ALA A 3 -28.45 -2.69 10.23
CA ALA A 3 -27.55 -1.74 9.63
C ALA A 3 -26.11 -2.07 10.07
N LYS A 4 -25.17 -2.05 9.11
CA LYS A 4 -23.74 -2.27 9.38
C LYS A 4 -23.16 -1.00 10.05
N THR A 5 -22.36 -1.17 11.08
CA THR A 5 -21.68 -0.03 11.72
C THR A 5 -20.61 0.50 10.77
N VAL A 6 -20.53 1.82 10.63
CA VAL A 6 -19.54 2.49 9.78
C VAL A 6 -18.78 3.52 10.62
N ILE A 7 -17.44 3.49 10.51
CA ILE A 7 -16.55 4.53 11.00
C ILE A 7 -15.97 5.22 9.77
N ASP A 8 -16.29 6.48 9.55
CA ASP A 8 -15.82 7.24 8.40
C ASP A 8 -15.04 8.48 8.83
N VAL A 9 -13.76 8.47 8.55
CA VAL A 9 -12.83 9.59 8.76
C VAL A 9 -12.20 10.02 7.42
N SER A 10 -12.89 9.74 6.31
CA SER A 10 -12.45 10.16 4.99
C SER A 10 -12.44 11.67 4.83
N GLY A 11 -11.64 12.16 3.90
CA GLY A 11 -11.52 13.59 3.61
C GLY A 11 -11.24 13.91 2.16
N GLN A 12 -11.35 15.17 1.78
CA GLN A 12 -11.12 15.58 0.40
C GLN A 12 -9.63 15.52 0.03
N LEU A 13 -8.78 16.24 0.75
CA LEU A 13 -7.35 16.37 0.44
C LEU A 13 -6.48 15.27 1.07
N LYS A 14 -6.95 14.70 2.17
CA LYS A 14 -6.28 13.63 2.89
C LYS A 14 -7.30 12.87 3.73
N GLY A 15 -7.19 11.56 3.78
CA GLY A 15 -7.91 10.74 4.74
C GLY A 15 -7.45 11.00 6.17
N GLY A 16 -8.33 10.85 7.13
CA GLY A 16 -8.06 11.01 8.54
C GLY A 16 -7.36 9.80 9.17
N THR A 17 -7.46 9.68 10.48
CA THR A 17 -6.92 8.56 11.24
C THR A 17 -8.00 7.93 12.09
N ALA A 18 -8.20 6.62 11.94
CA ALA A 18 -9.04 5.81 12.81
C ALA A 18 -8.16 4.86 13.62
N GLN A 19 -8.29 4.88 14.94
CA GLN A 19 -7.54 4.02 15.84
C GLN A 19 -8.48 3.23 16.75
N LEU A 20 -8.50 1.91 16.57
CA LEU A 20 -9.25 0.96 17.37
C LEU A 20 -8.27 0.18 18.25
N LEU A 21 -7.89 0.77 19.35
CA LEU A 21 -6.88 0.24 20.26
C LEU A 21 -7.58 -0.27 21.52
N ALA A 22 -7.63 -1.58 21.68
CA ALA A 22 -8.21 -2.22 22.86
C ALA A 22 -7.13 -3.02 23.63
N LYS A 23 -7.32 -3.20 24.91
CA LYS A 23 -6.35 -3.93 25.73
C LYS A 23 -6.46 -5.44 25.52
N VAL A 24 -7.66 -6.00 25.58
CA VAL A 24 -7.84 -7.47 25.61
C VAL A 24 -8.34 -8.00 24.27
N LYS A 25 -9.43 -7.45 23.75
CA LYS A 25 -10.03 -7.95 22.51
C LYS A 25 -10.57 -6.81 21.67
N ASN A 26 -10.28 -6.87 20.39
CA ASN A 26 -10.88 -6.05 19.36
C ASN A 26 -11.57 -6.96 18.34
N LYS A 27 -12.88 -6.82 18.21
CA LYS A 27 -13.65 -7.52 17.19
C LYS A 27 -14.34 -6.51 16.29
N VAL A 28 -13.93 -6.49 15.03
CA VAL A 28 -14.47 -5.58 14.02
C VAL A 28 -15.34 -6.38 13.05
N SER A 29 -16.60 -5.95 12.90
CA SER A 29 -17.56 -6.51 11.93
C SER A 29 -18.34 -5.38 11.21
N GLY A 30 -17.71 -4.25 11.01
CA GLY A 30 -18.23 -3.06 10.35
C GLY A 30 -17.20 -2.47 9.40
N ASP A 31 -17.57 -1.39 8.71
CA ASP A 31 -16.71 -0.74 7.75
C ASP A 31 -15.95 0.41 8.36
N ILE A 32 -14.69 0.60 7.91
CA ILE A 32 -13.83 1.69 8.37
C ILE A 32 -13.22 2.37 7.15
N PHE A 33 -13.51 3.66 7.00
CA PHE A 33 -13.04 4.46 5.89
C PHE A 33 -12.14 5.61 6.38
N ALA A 34 -10.94 5.70 5.80
CA ALA A 34 -10.00 6.79 5.96
C ALA A 34 -9.48 7.23 4.58
N SER A 35 -10.34 7.22 3.57
CA SER A 35 -9.99 7.47 2.19
C SER A 35 -9.91 8.97 1.88
N SER A 36 -9.30 9.31 0.74
CA SER A 36 -9.29 10.67 0.20
C SER A 36 -9.88 10.68 -1.20
N SER A 37 -10.70 11.69 -1.53
CA SER A 37 -11.26 11.83 -2.87
C SER A 37 -10.30 12.49 -3.87
N VAL A 38 -9.30 13.26 -3.42
CA VAL A 38 -8.37 14.01 -4.28
C VAL A 38 -6.91 13.74 -3.95
N GLY A 39 -6.58 13.51 -2.69
CA GLY A 39 -5.21 13.46 -2.19
C GLY A 39 -4.74 12.07 -1.79
N LYS A 40 -4.21 11.98 -0.58
CA LYS A 40 -3.64 10.74 -0.02
C LYS A 40 -4.61 10.09 0.94
N GLY A 41 -4.69 8.76 0.92
CA GLY A 41 -5.38 7.98 1.95
C GLY A 41 -4.84 8.28 3.36
N GLY A 42 -5.65 7.98 4.35
CA GLY A 42 -5.35 8.19 5.77
C GLY A 42 -4.72 6.96 6.43
N ASN A 43 -4.96 6.84 7.74
CA ASN A 43 -4.39 5.76 8.54
C ASN A 43 -5.48 5.03 9.31
N ILE A 44 -5.38 3.70 9.38
CA ILE A 44 -6.28 2.86 10.18
C ILE A 44 -5.42 1.90 10.99
N ASP A 45 -5.55 1.95 12.32
CA ASP A 45 -4.86 1.09 13.26
C ASP A 45 -5.87 0.28 14.07
N ILE A 46 -5.73 -1.05 14.06
CA ILE A 46 -6.63 -1.97 14.76
C ILE A 46 -5.79 -2.96 15.53
N THR A 47 -5.76 -2.89 16.86
CA THR A 47 -5.01 -3.83 17.69
C THR A 47 -5.65 -4.06 19.05
N ALA A 48 -5.34 -5.23 19.62
CA ALA A 48 -5.61 -5.66 20.99
C ALA A 48 -4.76 -6.89 21.27
N GLU A 49 -4.78 -7.45 22.47
CA GLU A 49 -4.18 -8.78 22.70
C GLU A 49 -4.71 -9.83 21.69
N LYS A 50 -6.02 -9.79 21.41
CA LYS A 50 -6.66 -10.58 20.35
C LYS A 50 -7.42 -9.67 19.38
N THR A 51 -7.00 -9.62 18.14
CA THR A 51 -7.66 -8.87 17.06
C THR A 51 -8.36 -9.83 16.11
N GLU A 52 -9.65 -9.61 15.88
CA GLU A 52 -10.48 -10.41 14.97
C GLU A 52 -11.29 -9.48 14.06
N ILE A 53 -11.20 -9.70 12.74
CA ILE A 53 -11.92 -8.93 11.73
C ILE A 53 -12.72 -9.88 10.86
N GLU A 54 -14.01 -9.59 10.69
CA GLU A 54 -14.93 -10.34 9.86
C GLU A 54 -15.96 -9.43 9.21
N LYS A 55 -16.42 -9.72 8.00
CA LYS A 55 -17.49 -8.98 7.30
C LYS A 55 -17.23 -7.46 7.27
N ALA A 56 -15.98 -7.08 7.03
CA ALA A 56 -15.55 -5.69 7.11
C ALA A 56 -14.94 -5.21 5.79
N GLU A 57 -15.21 -3.93 5.46
CA GLU A 57 -14.47 -3.19 4.47
C GLU A 57 -13.61 -2.15 5.17
N ILE A 58 -12.29 -2.22 4.97
CA ILE A 58 -11.32 -1.32 5.58
C ILE A 58 -10.60 -0.60 4.45
N SER A 59 -10.89 0.69 4.27
CA SER A 59 -10.40 1.43 3.12
C SER A 59 -9.67 2.70 3.53
N ALA A 60 -8.44 2.82 3.03
CA ALA A 60 -7.60 4.02 3.14
C ALA A 60 -7.03 4.38 1.75
N THR A 61 -7.90 4.46 0.75
CA THR A 61 -7.51 4.78 -0.63
C THR A 61 -7.26 6.27 -0.82
N GLY A 62 -6.51 6.61 -1.86
CA GLY A 62 -6.34 8.00 -2.27
C GLY A 62 -5.75 8.12 -3.67
N PRO A 63 -6.28 9.03 -4.53
CA PRO A 63 -5.81 9.15 -5.91
C PRO A 63 -4.32 9.41 -6.05
N GLN A 64 -3.73 10.21 -5.17
CA GLN A 64 -2.31 10.56 -5.23
C GLN A 64 -1.40 9.52 -4.57
N MET A 65 -1.90 8.83 -3.55
CA MET A 65 -1.19 7.78 -2.81
C MET A 65 -2.18 7.04 -1.92
N GLY A 66 -2.09 5.72 -1.88
CA GLY A 66 -2.81 4.92 -0.89
C GLY A 66 -2.35 5.23 0.54
N GLY A 67 -3.23 4.98 1.49
CA GLY A 67 -2.97 5.20 2.91
C GLY A 67 -2.28 4.02 3.59
N LYS A 68 -2.48 3.90 4.89
CA LYS A 68 -1.84 2.88 5.72
C LYS A 68 -2.86 2.19 6.59
N VAL A 69 -2.81 0.87 6.61
CA VAL A 69 -3.63 0.01 7.47
C VAL A 69 -2.72 -0.91 8.25
N ARG A 70 -2.83 -0.90 9.59
CA ARG A 70 -2.11 -1.81 10.48
C ARG A 70 -3.13 -2.60 11.29
N VAL A 71 -3.05 -3.91 11.20
CA VAL A 71 -3.91 -4.85 11.92
C VAL A 71 -3.06 -5.77 12.77
N GLY A 72 -3.19 -5.66 14.07
CA GLY A 72 -2.52 -6.51 15.04
C GLY A 72 -1.07 -6.16 15.33
N GLY A 73 -0.49 -5.15 14.70
CA GLY A 73 0.86 -4.69 15.03
C GLY A 73 1.53 -3.88 13.93
N ASP A 74 2.76 -3.51 14.16
CA ASP A 74 3.60 -2.74 13.26
C ASP A 74 4.40 -3.62 12.29
N TYR A 75 5.01 -2.99 11.30
CA TYR A 75 5.98 -3.57 10.39
C TYR A 75 7.09 -4.31 11.18
N LEU A 76 7.29 -5.58 10.87
CA LEU A 76 8.22 -6.46 11.59
C LEU A 76 7.99 -6.48 13.12
N GLY A 77 6.72 -6.30 13.54
CA GLY A 77 6.36 -6.22 14.96
C GLY A 77 6.87 -4.97 15.68
N GLY A 78 7.26 -3.92 14.97
CA GLY A 78 7.77 -2.68 15.55
C GLY A 78 9.16 -2.79 16.17
N ASN A 79 9.83 -3.94 16.10
CA ASN A 79 11.15 -4.14 16.68
C ASN A 79 12.26 -3.66 15.73
N LEU A 80 12.54 -2.36 15.77
CA LEU A 80 13.56 -1.72 14.94
C LEU A 80 14.95 -1.65 15.59
N THR A 81 15.12 -2.19 16.81
CA THR A 81 16.35 -2.01 17.61
C THR A 81 17.55 -2.70 16.99
N ASN A 82 17.38 -3.84 16.36
CA ASN A 82 18.46 -4.64 15.78
C ASN A 82 18.55 -4.54 14.26
N LEU A 83 17.73 -3.69 13.65
CA LEU A 83 17.74 -3.50 12.20
C LEU A 83 18.85 -2.55 11.78
N ASP A 84 19.46 -2.80 10.64
CA ASP A 84 20.43 -1.88 10.06
C ASP A 84 19.77 -0.53 9.67
N ASN A 85 20.57 0.48 9.41
CA ASN A 85 20.07 1.81 9.09
C ASN A 85 19.24 1.84 7.80
N LYS A 86 19.49 0.94 6.87
CA LYS A 86 18.75 0.86 5.59
C LYS A 86 17.32 0.39 5.82
N ILE A 87 17.13 -0.61 6.70
CA ILE A 87 15.81 -1.12 7.07
C ILE A 87 15.05 -0.08 7.90
N LYS A 88 15.72 0.59 8.86
CA LYS A 88 15.12 1.71 9.61
C LYS A 88 14.65 2.83 8.69
N THR A 89 15.46 3.20 7.70
CA THR A 89 15.09 4.20 6.70
C THR A 89 13.89 3.74 5.88
N GLY A 90 13.85 2.47 5.50
CA GLY A 90 12.70 1.88 4.82
C GLY A 90 11.42 1.94 5.65
N PHE A 91 11.51 1.67 6.96
CA PHE A 91 10.38 1.80 7.88
C PHE A 91 9.87 3.25 7.94
N VAL A 92 10.74 4.21 8.21
CA VAL A 92 10.36 5.64 8.26
C VAL A 92 9.76 6.11 6.94
N SER A 93 10.31 5.67 5.82
CA SER A 93 9.78 5.99 4.49
C SER A 93 8.36 5.46 4.27
N ARG A 94 8.02 4.29 4.84
CA ARG A 94 6.70 3.67 4.70
C ARG A 94 5.68 4.19 5.70
N PHE A 95 6.07 4.31 6.96
CA PHE A 95 5.16 4.64 8.06
C PHE A 95 5.28 6.10 8.52
N GLY A 96 6.37 6.80 8.15
CA GLY A 96 6.64 8.15 8.61
C GLY A 96 6.78 8.22 10.13
N ASP A 97 6.35 9.32 10.72
CA ASP A 97 6.42 9.55 12.17
C ASP A 97 5.18 9.00 12.92
N GLN A 98 4.55 7.95 12.40
CA GLN A 98 3.43 7.35 13.11
C GLN A 98 3.91 6.70 14.41
N PRO A 99 3.20 6.92 15.53
CA PRO A 99 3.55 6.26 16.76
C PRO A 99 3.41 4.74 16.61
N PRO A 100 4.27 3.95 17.27
CA PRO A 100 4.11 2.50 17.31
C PRO A 100 2.77 2.13 17.93
N ILE A 101 2.24 0.97 17.53
CA ILE A 101 1.08 0.36 18.15
C ILE A 101 1.48 -0.94 18.84
N ASP A 102 0.73 -1.32 19.89
CA ASP A 102 0.97 -2.60 20.56
C ASP A 102 0.68 -3.78 19.63
N ASN A 103 1.49 -4.83 19.73
CA ASN A 103 1.28 -6.05 18.97
C ASN A 103 0.18 -6.92 19.59
N SER A 104 -0.64 -7.48 18.71
CA SER A 104 -1.56 -8.56 19.09
C SER A 104 -0.79 -9.85 19.35
N LYS A 105 -1.24 -10.65 20.31
CA LYS A 105 -0.85 -12.04 20.40
C LYS A 105 -1.44 -12.85 19.25
N GLN A 106 -2.71 -12.59 18.95
CA GLN A 106 -3.42 -13.28 17.87
C GLN A 106 -4.12 -12.30 16.96
N THR A 107 -3.91 -12.45 15.65
CA THR A 107 -4.60 -11.67 14.61
C THR A 107 -5.31 -12.60 13.64
N ILE A 108 -6.63 -12.46 13.54
CA ILE A 108 -7.49 -13.29 12.69
C ILE A 108 -8.27 -12.37 11.75
N VAL A 109 -8.06 -12.53 10.46
CA VAL A 109 -8.80 -11.81 9.41
C VAL A 109 -9.56 -12.84 8.57
N LYS A 110 -10.89 -12.77 8.59
CA LYS A 110 -11.76 -13.72 7.91
C LYS A 110 -11.86 -13.43 6.41
N ALA A 111 -12.33 -14.44 5.64
CA ALA A 111 -12.42 -14.39 4.17
C ALA A 111 -13.37 -13.30 3.63
N ASP A 112 -14.33 -12.86 4.41
CA ASP A 112 -15.30 -11.82 4.08
C ASP A 112 -14.83 -10.38 4.47
N THR A 113 -13.53 -10.22 4.66
CA THR A 113 -12.88 -8.93 4.95
C THR A 113 -12.08 -8.47 3.74
N ASN A 114 -12.28 -7.20 3.35
CA ASN A 114 -11.51 -6.54 2.31
C ASN A 114 -10.74 -5.35 2.89
N ILE A 115 -9.45 -5.27 2.59
CA ILE A 115 -8.58 -4.15 2.95
C ILE A 115 -8.13 -3.47 1.66
N ASP A 116 -8.40 -2.17 1.52
CA ASP A 116 -8.03 -1.41 0.33
C ASP A 116 -7.17 -0.18 0.70
N VAL A 117 -5.94 -0.20 0.23
CA VAL A 117 -4.97 0.91 0.33
C VAL A 117 -4.47 1.30 -1.06
N SER A 118 -5.26 1.12 -2.08
CA SER A 118 -4.88 1.39 -3.47
C SER A 118 -4.82 2.89 -3.81
N SER A 119 -4.23 3.18 -4.96
CA SER A 119 -4.14 4.52 -5.54
C SER A 119 -4.28 4.46 -7.06
N ASP A 120 -5.10 5.34 -7.63
CA ASP A 120 -5.33 5.38 -9.07
C ASP A 120 -4.24 6.14 -9.84
N LEU A 121 -3.66 7.17 -9.27
CA LEU A 121 -2.71 8.07 -9.93
C LEU A 121 -1.29 7.96 -9.38
N GLY A 122 -1.14 7.48 -8.17
CA GLY A 122 0.13 7.41 -7.45
C GLY A 122 0.51 6.00 -7.03
N LYS A 123 1.32 5.92 -5.98
CA LYS A 123 1.77 4.66 -5.40
C LYS A 123 0.70 4.06 -4.50
N GLY A 124 0.50 2.76 -4.58
CA GLY A 124 -0.30 2.02 -3.61
C GLY A 124 0.20 2.20 -2.18
N GLY A 125 -0.69 2.05 -1.24
CA GLY A 125 -0.42 2.27 0.18
C GLY A 125 0.27 1.08 0.87
N THR A 126 0.14 1.03 2.18
CA THR A 126 0.78 0.02 3.02
C THR A 126 -0.26 -0.69 3.87
N ALA A 127 -0.25 -2.02 3.87
CA ALA A 127 -1.03 -2.84 4.77
C ALA A 127 -0.11 -3.79 5.56
N VAL A 128 -0.28 -3.84 6.88
CA VAL A 128 0.44 -4.74 7.77
C VAL A 128 -0.55 -5.58 8.56
N ILE A 129 -0.39 -6.88 8.49
CA ILE A 129 -1.12 -7.87 9.29
C ILE A 129 -0.08 -8.61 10.13
N TRP A 130 -0.11 -8.39 11.43
CA TRP A 130 0.92 -8.89 12.33
C TRP A 130 0.34 -9.54 13.58
N SER A 131 1.10 -10.43 14.18
CA SER A 131 0.92 -10.88 15.56
C SER A 131 2.21 -11.46 16.15
N ASP A 132 2.31 -11.46 17.46
CA ASP A 132 3.45 -12.09 18.13
C ASP A 132 3.33 -13.62 18.21
N GLU A 133 2.12 -14.17 18.32
CA GLU A 133 1.92 -15.62 18.49
C GLU A 133 1.33 -16.28 17.24
N MET A 134 0.19 -15.78 16.71
CA MET A 134 -0.49 -16.45 15.60
C MET A 134 -1.25 -15.47 14.71
N THR A 135 -0.94 -15.48 13.43
CA THR A 135 -1.70 -14.79 12.37
C THR A 135 -2.44 -15.80 11.49
N ASP A 136 -3.74 -15.57 11.31
CA ASP A 136 -4.61 -16.32 10.38
C ASP A 136 -5.28 -15.31 9.43
N PHE A 137 -4.67 -15.06 8.28
CA PHE A 137 -5.17 -14.12 7.28
C PHE A 137 -5.85 -14.86 6.14
N ASN A 138 -7.13 -14.62 5.96
CA ASN A 138 -7.96 -15.23 4.91
C ASN A 138 -8.75 -14.19 4.08
N GLY A 139 -8.59 -12.90 4.39
CA GLY A 139 -9.21 -11.80 3.68
C GLY A 139 -8.55 -11.47 2.34
N THR A 140 -8.87 -10.29 1.81
CA THR A 140 -8.24 -9.74 0.61
C THR A 140 -7.57 -8.41 0.92
N ILE A 141 -6.48 -8.10 0.20
CA ILE A 141 -5.78 -6.82 0.28
C ILE A 141 -5.55 -6.29 -1.13
N ASN A 142 -6.00 -5.06 -1.37
CA ASN A 142 -5.70 -4.31 -2.57
C ASN A 142 -4.73 -3.17 -2.23
N ALA A 143 -3.49 -3.27 -2.70
CA ALA A 143 -2.48 -2.23 -2.56
C ALA A 143 -1.89 -1.82 -3.93
N LYS A 144 -2.72 -1.87 -4.97
CA LYS A 144 -2.32 -1.43 -6.32
C LYS A 144 -2.07 0.07 -6.35
N GLY A 145 -1.13 0.49 -7.18
CA GLY A 145 -0.95 1.88 -7.54
C GLY A 145 -1.07 2.08 -9.04
N ALA A 146 -0.82 3.28 -9.52
CA ALA A 146 -0.85 3.59 -10.93
C ALA A 146 0.19 2.78 -11.71
N ASP A 147 -0.16 2.34 -12.91
CA ASP A 147 0.73 1.56 -13.76
C ASP A 147 1.96 2.40 -14.20
N ILE A 148 3.14 1.85 -14.00
CA ILE A 148 4.41 2.47 -14.39
C ILE A 148 4.56 2.54 -15.92
N LYS A 149 3.98 1.60 -16.65
CA LYS A 149 4.12 1.48 -18.11
C LYS A 149 3.43 2.60 -18.90
N GLN A 150 2.43 3.26 -18.34
CA GLN A 150 1.70 4.34 -19.03
C GLN A 150 2.48 5.66 -19.14
N THR A 151 3.57 5.82 -18.39
CA THR A 151 4.33 7.09 -18.40
C THR A 151 5.39 7.13 -19.51
N ALA A 152 5.87 5.99 -20.00
CA ALA A 152 6.91 5.94 -21.05
C ALA A 152 6.40 6.23 -22.46
N LEU A 153 5.08 6.17 -22.70
CA LEU A 153 4.49 6.34 -24.03
C LEU A 153 4.08 7.80 -24.38
N LYS A 154 4.12 8.73 -23.43
CA LYS A 154 3.71 10.13 -23.67
C LYS A 154 4.85 11.11 -23.87
N THR A 155 6.12 10.70 -23.79
CA THR A 155 7.27 11.60 -23.93
C THR A 155 7.98 11.55 -25.30
N ASN A 156 7.51 10.75 -26.24
CA ASN A 156 8.18 10.60 -27.55
C ASN A 156 7.43 11.19 -28.74
N ASN A 157 6.72 12.31 -28.59
CA ASN A 157 6.26 13.05 -29.74
C ASN A 157 6.43 14.55 -29.48
N THR A 158 7.61 15.06 -29.73
CA THR A 158 7.85 16.38 -30.34
C THR A 158 9.34 16.68 -30.36
N SER A 159 10.04 16.23 -31.39
CA SER A 159 11.16 16.97 -31.93
C SER A 159 11.34 16.56 -33.40
N HIS A 160 10.48 17.08 -34.22
CA HIS A 160 10.84 17.25 -35.65
C HIS A 160 11.18 18.70 -35.80
N ILE A 161 12.45 19.01 -35.66
CA ILE A 161 12.99 20.31 -36.14
C ILE A 161 13.35 20.09 -37.58
N ASP A 162 12.51 20.52 -38.49
CA ASP A 162 12.90 20.70 -39.88
C ASP A 162 13.88 21.85 -39.96
N SER A 163 15.13 21.51 -40.23
CA SER A 163 16.14 22.45 -40.66
C SER A 163 16.04 22.63 -42.18
N ASN A 164 15.36 23.66 -42.61
CA ASN A 164 15.59 24.21 -43.97
C ASN A 164 15.57 25.73 -43.93
N ASN A 165 16.76 26.23 -44.27
CA ASN A 165 17.13 27.54 -44.71
C ASN A 165 16.00 28.42 -45.25
N ASP A 166 15.88 29.64 -44.70
CA ASP A 166 15.61 30.84 -45.51
C ASP A 166 16.08 32.13 -44.81
N PRO A 167 16.51 33.14 -45.57
CA PRO A 167 17.31 34.27 -45.08
C PRO A 167 16.50 35.44 -44.51
N PRO A 168 17.16 36.44 -43.91
CA PRO A 168 16.50 37.45 -43.07
C PRO A 168 15.92 38.60 -43.88
N ASN A 169 14.70 38.94 -43.68
CA ASN A 169 14.22 40.33 -43.68
C ASN A 169 12.70 40.46 -43.57
N LYS A 170 12.20 41.06 -42.54
CA LYS A 170 11.30 42.22 -42.50
C LYS A 170 10.57 42.34 -41.18
N SER A 171 10.90 43.38 -40.46
CA SER A 171 10.14 43.91 -39.35
C SER A 171 8.73 44.26 -39.76
N ILE A 172 7.72 43.63 -39.19
CA ILE A 172 6.37 44.17 -39.12
C ILE A 172 5.90 44.05 -37.67
N TRP A 173 5.87 45.18 -36.99
CA TRP A 173 5.22 45.34 -35.71
C TRP A 173 3.71 45.29 -35.93
N THR A 174 3.07 44.17 -35.76
CA THR A 174 1.64 44.10 -35.54
C THR A 174 1.41 43.86 -34.05
N LYS A 175 0.81 44.87 -33.40
CA LYS A 175 0.26 44.71 -32.06
C LYS A 175 -0.80 43.63 -32.12
N GLU A 176 -0.45 42.45 -31.66
CA GLU A 176 -1.45 41.45 -31.33
C GLU A 176 -2.07 41.79 -29.96
N PRO A 177 -3.38 41.64 -29.80
CA PRO A 177 -4.02 41.88 -28.54
C PRO A 177 -3.50 40.85 -27.54
N LEU A 178 -3.20 41.31 -26.33
CA LEU A 178 -2.89 40.47 -25.15
C LEU A 178 -4.05 39.47 -24.94
N ILE A 179 -3.95 38.33 -25.59
CA ILE A 179 -4.73 37.17 -25.17
C ILE A 179 -4.15 36.79 -23.82
N SER A 180 -4.95 36.97 -22.78
CA SER A 180 -4.66 36.54 -21.42
C SER A 180 -4.02 35.17 -21.50
N SER A 181 -2.81 35.05 -20.99
CA SER A 181 -2.12 33.78 -20.80
C SER A 181 -3.10 32.82 -20.10
N ILE A 182 -3.65 31.90 -20.87
CA ILE A 182 -4.13 30.65 -20.29
C ILE A 182 -2.86 30.06 -19.69
N VAL A 183 -2.68 30.24 -18.39
CA VAL A 183 -1.65 29.55 -17.65
C VAL A 183 -2.01 28.08 -17.82
N ASP A 184 -1.28 27.38 -18.66
CA ASP A 184 -1.41 25.96 -18.77
C ASP A 184 -1.40 25.40 -17.33
N PRO A 185 -2.36 24.57 -16.96
CA PRO A 185 -2.35 23.99 -15.63
C PRO A 185 -0.95 23.36 -15.43
N PRO A 186 -0.32 23.58 -14.28
CA PRO A 186 1.01 23.03 -14.03
C PRO A 186 0.99 21.56 -14.41
N PRO A 187 2.04 21.04 -15.07
CA PRO A 187 2.08 19.64 -15.47
C PRO A 187 1.76 18.79 -14.25
N PRO A 188 0.94 17.75 -14.42
CA PRO A 188 0.56 16.90 -13.30
C PRO A 188 1.83 16.45 -12.60
N ARG A 189 1.92 16.70 -11.29
CA ARG A 189 3.08 16.30 -10.49
C ARG A 189 3.28 14.81 -10.73
N SER A 190 4.50 14.41 -11.08
CA SER A 190 4.84 13.00 -11.19
C SER A 190 4.79 12.42 -9.77
N TYR A 191 3.72 11.73 -9.46
CA TYR A 191 3.66 10.96 -8.23
C TYR A 191 4.51 9.69 -8.42
N ASP A 192 5.18 9.25 -7.35
CA ASP A 192 5.75 7.90 -7.32
C ASP A 192 4.63 6.91 -7.66
N LYS A 193 4.88 6.10 -8.68
CA LYS A 193 3.89 5.14 -9.19
C LYS A 193 4.28 3.73 -8.79
N GLY A 194 3.36 2.80 -8.99
CA GLY A 194 3.56 1.39 -8.72
C GLY A 194 2.82 0.90 -7.49
N GLY A 195 2.87 -0.40 -7.27
CA GLY A 195 2.20 -1.03 -6.16
C GLY A 195 2.74 -0.60 -4.80
N GLY A 196 1.94 -0.84 -3.80
CA GLY A 196 2.25 -0.55 -2.41
C GLY A 196 3.08 -1.64 -1.74
N PHE A 197 2.92 -1.73 -0.45
CA PHE A 197 3.58 -2.70 0.40
C PHE A 197 2.55 -3.45 1.25
N VAL A 198 2.64 -4.77 1.26
CA VAL A 198 1.82 -5.63 2.10
C VAL A 198 2.73 -6.53 2.92
N GLU A 199 2.48 -6.60 4.20
CA GLU A 199 3.08 -7.56 5.12
C GLU A 199 2.00 -8.44 5.73
N ILE A 200 2.19 -9.76 5.66
CA ILE A 200 1.36 -10.74 6.38
C ILE A 200 2.31 -11.65 7.12
N SER A 201 2.45 -11.40 8.41
CA SER A 201 3.54 -11.98 9.19
C SER A 201 3.08 -12.41 10.59
N SER A 202 3.91 -13.21 11.25
CA SER A 202 3.77 -13.52 12.66
C SER A 202 5.14 -13.89 13.22
N LYS A 203 5.48 -13.37 14.39
CA LYS A 203 6.73 -13.71 15.04
C LYS A 203 6.87 -15.21 15.31
N ASN A 204 5.78 -15.90 15.67
CA ASN A 204 5.83 -17.33 16.00
C ASN A 204 5.17 -18.20 14.93
N HIS A 205 3.92 -17.94 14.57
CA HIS A 205 3.17 -18.87 13.73
C HIS A 205 2.26 -18.14 12.74
N LEU A 206 2.64 -18.17 11.47
CA LEU A 206 1.76 -17.79 10.36
C LEU A 206 0.94 -19.02 9.97
N LYS A 207 -0.29 -19.10 10.49
CA LYS A 207 -1.19 -20.22 10.25
C LYS A 207 -1.70 -20.24 8.81
N ARG A 208 -2.01 -19.06 8.28
CA ARG A 208 -2.50 -18.87 6.94
C ARG A 208 -2.17 -17.47 6.43
N ALA A 209 -1.82 -17.38 5.16
CA ALA A 209 -1.79 -16.14 4.40
C ALA A 209 -2.49 -16.41 3.07
N ASN A 210 -3.63 -15.76 2.83
CA ASN A 210 -4.32 -15.81 1.54
C ASN A 210 -3.59 -14.91 0.54
N ILE A 211 -2.54 -15.43 -0.08
CA ILE A 211 -1.69 -14.70 -1.03
C ILE A 211 -2.46 -14.39 -2.31
N GLU A 212 -3.34 -15.28 -2.76
CA GLU A 212 -4.19 -15.07 -3.94
C GLU A 212 -5.15 -13.88 -3.76
N GLY A 213 -5.50 -13.56 -2.52
CA GLY A 213 -6.30 -12.38 -2.17
C GLY A 213 -5.51 -11.09 -2.13
N VAL A 214 -4.18 -11.10 -2.38
CA VAL A 214 -3.34 -9.89 -2.37
C VAL A 214 -3.13 -9.38 -3.78
N SER A 215 -3.55 -8.15 -4.02
CA SER A 215 -3.42 -7.48 -5.31
C SER A 215 -2.35 -6.38 -5.25
N LEU A 216 -1.28 -6.57 -6.00
CA LEU A 216 -0.16 -5.65 -6.14
C LEU A 216 0.19 -5.52 -7.63
N ASN A 217 0.52 -4.31 -8.08
CA ASN A 217 1.12 -4.09 -9.39
C ASN A 217 2.51 -3.47 -9.21
N SER A 218 3.55 -4.27 -9.33
CA SER A 218 4.94 -3.87 -9.05
C SER A 218 5.14 -3.37 -7.61
N GLY A 219 4.43 -3.95 -6.66
CA GLY A 219 4.56 -3.70 -5.22
C GLY A 219 5.40 -4.76 -4.51
N THR A 220 5.42 -4.72 -3.20
CA THR A 220 6.16 -5.67 -2.35
C THR A 220 5.19 -6.43 -1.45
N LEU A 221 5.29 -7.76 -1.45
CA LEU A 221 4.67 -8.62 -0.45
C LEU A 221 5.77 -9.18 0.45
N LEU A 222 5.67 -8.93 1.74
CA LEU A 222 6.52 -9.52 2.76
C LEU A 222 5.75 -10.60 3.53
N LEU A 223 6.31 -11.77 3.60
CA LEU A 223 5.90 -12.86 4.49
C LEU A 223 7.06 -13.15 5.40
N ASP A 224 6.92 -12.88 6.69
CA ASP A 224 7.98 -13.07 7.69
C ASP A 224 7.53 -13.98 8.83
N PRO A 225 7.28 -15.27 8.57
CA PRO A 225 7.13 -16.27 9.60
C PRO A 225 8.49 -16.87 9.98
N ARG A 226 8.57 -17.49 11.14
CA ARG A 226 9.77 -18.21 11.56
C ARG A 226 10.23 -19.29 10.59
N ASN A 227 9.30 -19.90 9.83
CA ASN A 227 9.59 -20.90 8.81
C ASN A 227 8.64 -20.71 7.61
N ILE A 228 9.19 -20.69 6.40
CA ILE A 228 8.43 -20.68 5.14
C ILE A 228 8.72 -21.95 4.37
N TYR A 229 7.67 -22.60 3.88
CA TYR A 229 7.76 -23.71 2.93
C TYR A 229 7.06 -23.31 1.64
N VAL A 230 7.83 -22.99 0.60
CA VAL A 230 7.30 -22.80 -0.75
C VAL A 230 7.30 -24.15 -1.44
N ARG A 231 6.13 -24.69 -1.73
CA ARG A 231 5.97 -25.99 -2.38
C ARG A 231 5.44 -25.82 -3.79
N ASP A 232 5.95 -26.63 -4.72
CA ASP A 232 5.32 -26.79 -6.01
C ASP A 232 3.96 -27.44 -5.85
N SER A 233 2.96 -26.85 -6.46
CA SER A 233 1.56 -27.27 -6.38
C SER A 233 1.23 -28.41 -7.38
N SER A 234 2.16 -29.28 -7.71
CA SER A 234 1.92 -30.45 -8.57
C SER A 234 0.87 -31.41 -8.01
N VAL A 235 0.27 -31.11 -6.87
CA VAL A 235 -0.90 -31.77 -6.31
C VAL A 235 -2.01 -30.74 -6.11
N GLY A 236 -2.64 -30.29 -7.21
CA GLY A 236 -3.96 -29.64 -7.17
C GLY A 236 -4.02 -28.19 -6.65
N GLY A 237 -2.99 -27.39 -6.86
CA GLY A 237 -2.97 -25.98 -6.47
C GLY A 237 -2.54 -25.04 -7.59
N THR A 238 -3.07 -23.86 -7.61
CA THR A 238 -2.84 -22.81 -8.60
C THR A 238 -1.37 -22.39 -8.67
N THR A 239 -0.82 -22.32 -9.84
CA THR A 239 0.52 -21.82 -10.12
C THR A 239 0.65 -20.37 -9.64
N LEU A 240 1.63 -20.08 -8.80
CA LEU A 240 2.04 -18.69 -8.54
C LEU A 240 2.54 -18.13 -9.87
N THR A 241 1.73 -17.28 -10.49
CA THR A 241 2.13 -16.61 -11.73
C THR A 241 3.24 -15.61 -11.45
N SER A 242 4.13 -15.47 -12.40
CA SER A 242 5.43 -14.81 -12.43
C SER A 242 5.55 -13.33 -12.01
N ASP A 243 4.59 -12.78 -11.29
CA ASP A 243 4.62 -11.39 -10.82
C ASP A 243 5.25 -11.18 -9.42
N LEU A 244 5.68 -12.28 -8.77
CA LEU A 244 6.46 -12.20 -7.52
C LEU A 244 7.95 -12.00 -7.85
N THR A 245 8.31 -10.85 -8.39
CA THR A 245 9.69 -10.56 -8.78
C THR A 245 10.61 -10.12 -7.65
N ASN A 246 10.10 -9.90 -6.44
CA ASN A 246 10.92 -9.55 -5.28
C ASN A 246 10.29 -10.09 -3.99
N VAL A 247 10.69 -11.27 -3.58
CA VAL A 247 10.51 -11.74 -2.21
C VAL A 247 11.80 -11.40 -1.46
N ASP A 248 11.83 -10.28 -0.77
CA ASP A 248 12.92 -9.96 0.14
C ASP A 248 12.80 -10.88 1.37
N GLN A 249 13.60 -11.94 1.39
CA GLN A 249 13.76 -12.80 2.56
C GLN A 249 14.68 -12.11 3.55
N TYR A 250 14.14 -11.57 4.60
CA TYR A 250 14.91 -11.25 5.80
C TYR A 250 14.79 -12.42 6.77
N ALA A 251 15.74 -13.34 6.70
CA ALA A 251 15.91 -14.35 7.71
C ALA A 251 16.49 -13.68 8.98
N ASP A 252 15.76 -13.71 10.06
CA ASP A 252 16.30 -13.43 11.39
C ASP A 252 17.37 -14.49 11.66
N GLY A 253 18.63 -14.07 11.85
CA GLY A 253 19.90 -14.80 11.99
C GLY A 253 19.93 -16.23 12.55
N GLY A 254 19.13 -17.11 12.04
CA GLY A 254 19.12 -18.53 12.35
C GLY A 254 19.78 -19.34 11.24
N THR A 255 20.89 -19.96 11.53
CA THR A 255 21.68 -20.88 10.73
C THR A 255 20.85 -21.73 9.79
N THR A 256 21.09 -21.53 8.49
CA THR A 256 20.75 -22.45 7.42
C THR A 256 21.42 -23.79 7.68
N SER A 257 20.65 -24.84 7.81
CA SER A 257 21.10 -26.19 7.49
C SER A 257 20.21 -26.73 6.38
N TYR A 258 20.87 -27.22 5.36
CA TYR A 258 20.44 -27.74 4.06
C TYR A 258 19.25 -28.69 4.08
#